data_4180e9edb1eb771d981864e1e6a245b7
#
_entry.id   4180e9edb1eb771d981864e1e6a245b7
#
_cell.length_a   1.000
_cell.length_b   1.000
_cell.length_c   1.000
_cell.angle_alpha   90.00
_cell.angle_beta   90.00
_cell.angle_gamma   90.00
#
_symmetry.space_group_name_H-M   'P 1'
#
loop_
_entity.id
_entity.type
_entity.pdbx_description
1 polymer ?
#
loop_
_entity_poly.entity_id
_entity_poly.type
_entity_poly.pdbx_seq_one_letter_code
_entity_poly.pdbx_strand_id
1 'polypeptide(L)'
;MLCYFRLSNDQHNNWIIRKKQNHKTKISIVNFYLSRACRILPALICLCASMLIIGWLLLSPAEYSSLGEHVGSSILFISNIVFWREGGYFDSASEEKLLLHTWSLSVEWQFYVIYPIVLATLWKILPNKLFISVVILTGIALSLGISVALVKNYPSAAFYLLPSRAWEMLGGAIAFLACQKIILNKPKKIAVETLGISTIAISIIIFSPDTPWPSWQALLPVVATMLVLIAARDDSIFTTSKLTQWVGNCSYSIYLWHWPISVALIHFQIKEIPVAVGSALILTLVFGWVSYRYIESPSRRRLTSISRWASAGAIIIAALIVSIPGAVLIYTNGYPSRFKPEIVTVFNAAKDLNPRWYECAAGVFDQKPGQSEYSGCVYGNSGKLGAVIIGDSHAMSVVSALKLSFPDSDVLQWTTSACPITTGIQSTMKNYQCSQFNSWLIEKTKKLPNDIPIYIVNRYSLYLSGPNEHNKEQADRTASTSFGGSNFGTAEFAMKMRRGMIESSCELAKNHKVHMLLPIPELKLESAKIMGRSMIFGNHQRTSISTQEYFDRHQFILETLNIAAKQCGITLIDPTTILCRTGRCWGDIDGSPVYFDDDHLNVFGASLLTPLFTETIKKEKAANR
;
A
#
# COMPACT_ATOMS: atom_id res chain seq x y z
N MET A 1 1.46 17.30 20.69
CA MET A 1 1.50 16.55 21.96
C MET A 1 1.82 17.43 23.18
N LEU A 2 2.92 18.14 23.22
CA LEU A 2 3.29 19.03 24.34
C LEU A 2 2.61 20.40 24.30
N CYS A 3 2.20 20.92 23.13
CA CYS A 3 1.34 22.10 23.01
C CYS A 3 0.00 21.95 23.76
N TYR A 4 -0.54 20.74 23.80
CA TYR A 4 -1.80 20.48 24.51
C TYR A 4 -1.67 20.54 26.04
N PHE A 5 -0.46 20.46 26.57
CA PHE A 5 -0.23 20.68 28.01
C PHE A 5 -0.38 22.15 28.41
N ARG A 6 -0.32 23.08 27.47
CA ARG A 6 -0.40 24.52 27.75
C ARG A 6 -1.72 25.17 27.32
N LEU A 7 -2.39 24.62 26.30
CA LEU A 7 -3.65 25.18 25.73
C LEU A 7 -4.93 24.80 26.49
N SER A 8 -4.87 23.85 27.45
CA SER A 8 -6.01 23.59 28.36
C SER A 8 -5.86 24.37 29.67
N ASN A 9 -5.45 25.63 29.58
CA ASN A 9 -4.97 26.42 30.71
C ASN A 9 -6.03 26.69 31.80
N ASP A 10 -7.33 26.74 31.51
CA ASP A 10 -8.31 27.05 32.53
C ASP A 10 -8.63 25.90 33.50
N GLN A 11 -8.50 24.66 33.08
CA GLN A 11 -8.57 23.51 33.98
C GLN A 11 -7.22 23.13 34.60
N HIS A 12 -6.10 23.48 33.95
CA HIS A 12 -4.76 23.14 34.38
C HIS A 12 -4.23 24.11 35.46
N ASN A 13 -4.58 25.38 35.38
CA ASN A 13 -4.25 26.35 36.44
C ASN A 13 -4.85 25.95 37.79
N ASN A 14 -6.08 25.43 37.81
CA ASN A 14 -6.69 24.86 39.02
C ASN A 14 -5.97 23.59 39.51
N TRP A 15 -5.35 22.80 38.62
CA TRP A 15 -4.59 21.61 39.01
C TRP A 15 -3.19 21.95 39.53
N ILE A 16 -2.51 22.95 38.92
CA ILE A 16 -1.20 23.45 39.37
C ILE A 16 -1.34 24.22 40.69
N ILE A 17 -2.41 25.00 40.88
CA ILE A 17 -2.68 25.73 42.15
C ILE A 17 -3.00 24.74 43.28
N ARG A 18 -3.78 23.67 43.02
CA ARG A 18 -4.00 22.58 43.98
C ARG A 18 -2.72 21.79 44.29
N LYS A 19 -1.77 21.70 43.34
CA LYS A 19 -0.48 21.01 43.52
C LYS A 19 0.53 21.78 44.36
N LYS A 20 0.41 23.11 44.47
CA LYS A 20 1.26 23.93 45.38
C LYS A 20 0.93 23.69 46.86
N GLN A 21 -0.22 23.10 47.18
CA GLN A 21 -0.66 22.82 48.55
C GLN A 21 -0.39 21.39 49.05
N ASN A 22 -0.02 20.43 48.17
CA ASN A 22 0.22 19.05 48.58
C ASN A 22 1.55 18.51 48.02
N HIS A 23 2.63 18.64 48.79
CA HIS A 23 3.89 17.93 48.57
C HIS A 23 3.69 16.42 48.71
N LYS A 24 3.85 15.65 47.63
CA LYS A 24 3.91 14.18 47.46
C LYS A 24 2.76 13.55 46.63
N THR A 25 2.47 13.99 45.45
CA THR A 25 1.74 13.12 44.50
C THR A 25 2.73 12.42 43.57
N LYS A 26 3.01 11.13 43.81
CA LYS A 26 3.70 10.25 42.86
C LYS A 26 2.91 10.29 41.53
N ILE A 27 3.58 10.60 40.42
CA ILE A 27 2.98 10.53 39.09
C ILE A 27 2.64 9.06 38.83
N SER A 28 1.35 8.73 38.80
CA SER A 28 0.90 7.38 38.49
C SER A 28 0.90 7.20 36.97
N ILE A 29 1.77 6.33 36.48
CA ILE A 29 1.84 5.93 35.05
C ILE A 29 0.49 5.37 34.59
N VAL A 30 -0.19 4.61 35.43
CA VAL A 30 -1.54 4.08 35.14
C VAL A 30 -2.57 5.18 34.90
N ASN A 31 -2.55 6.23 35.74
CA ASN A 31 -3.45 7.39 35.54
C ASN A 31 -3.12 8.14 34.24
N PHE A 32 -1.85 8.20 33.85
CA PHE A 32 -1.46 8.77 32.57
C PHE A 32 -2.06 7.98 31.40
N TYR A 33 -1.89 6.65 31.40
CA TYR A 33 -2.42 5.80 30.33
C TYR A 33 -3.94 5.86 30.25
N LEU A 34 -4.63 5.79 31.38
CA LEU A 34 -6.08 5.87 31.43
C LEU A 34 -6.58 7.23 30.92
N SER A 35 -5.92 8.33 31.30
CA SER A 35 -6.25 9.67 30.80
C SER A 35 -6.12 9.78 29.28
N ARG A 36 -5.12 9.13 28.68
CA ARG A 36 -4.94 9.06 27.22
C ARG A 36 -6.00 8.18 26.58
N ALA A 37 -6.25 7.00 27.15
CA ALA A 37 -7.30 6.10 26.68
C ALA A 37 -8.69 6.76 26.69
N CYS A 38 -9.06 7.44 27.76
CA CYS A 38 -10.33 8.19 27.86
C CYS A 38 -10.47 9.29 26.81
N ARG A 39 -9.37 9.80 26.27
CA ARG A 39 -9.38 10.83 25.23
C ARG A 39 -9.45 10.23 23.83
N ILE A 40 -8.68 9.17 23.55
CA ILE A 40 -8.44 8.65 22.20
C ILE A 40 -9.49 7.60 21.83
N LEU A 41 -9.71 6.60 22.68
CA LEU A 41 -10.53 5.44 22.34
C LEU A 41 -11.99 5.74 22.04
N PRO A 42 -12.73 6.62 22.73
CA PRO A 42 -14.15 6.80 22.44
C PRO A 42 -14.45 7.23 21.01
N ALA A 43 -13.69 8.18 20.47
CA ALA A 43 -13.87 8.64 19.09
C ALA A 43 -13.39 7.60 18.07
N LEU A 44 -12.29 6.90 18.35
CA LEU A 44 -11.77 5.82 17.51
C LEU A 44 -12.76 4.65 17.43
N ILE A 45 -13.32 4.22 18.58
CA ILE A 45 -14.32 3.14 18.63
C ILE A 45 -15.56 3.53 17.82
N CYS A 46 -16.01 4.79 17.94
CA CYS A 46 -17.13 5.28 17.15
C CYS A 46 -16.83 5.26 15.65
N LEU A 47 -15.65 5.70 15.23
CA LEU A 47 -15.23 5.62 13.85
C LEU A 47 -15.24 4.16 13.37
N CYS A 48 -14.59 3.24 14.10
CA CYS A 48 -14.54 1.82 13.76
C CYS A 48 -15.94 1.20 13.63
N ALA A 49 -16.85 1.51 14.57
CA ALA A 49 -18.24 1.07 14.50
C ALA A 49 -18.96 1.62 13.25
N SER A 50 -18.75 2.90 12.93
CA SER A 50 -19.31 3.52 11.73
C SER A 50 -18.78 2.85 10.46
N MET A 51 -17.48 2.54 10.41
CA MET A 51 -16.86 1.84 9.26
C MET A 51 -17.38 0.41 9.11
N LEU A 52 -17.64 -0.30 10.20
CA LEU A 52 -18.28 -1.62 10.14
C LEU A 52 -19.71 -1.54 9.56
N ILE A 53 -20.49 -0.54 9.97
CA ILE A 53 -21.86 -0.35 9.44
C ILE A 53 -21.82 0.04 7.96
N ILE A 54 -20.97 0.98 7.58
CA ILE A 54 -20.82 1.41 6.18
C ILE A 54 -20.27 0.27 5.33
N GLY A 55 -19.28 -0.45 5.82
CA GLY A 55 -18.65 -1.58 5.14
C GLY A 55 -19.63 -2.74 4.89
N TRP A 56 -20.59 -2.96 5.79
CA TRP A 56 -21.67 -3.93 5.55
C TRP A 56 -22.46 -3.65 4.26
N LEU A 57 -22.65 -2.37 3.94
CA LEU A 57 -23.44 -1.95 2.78
C LEU A 57 -22.61 -1.83 1.49
N LEU A 58 -21.33 -1.44 1.61
CA LEU A 58 -20.55 -0.98 0.45
C LEU A 58 -19.39 -1.89 0.06
N LEU A 59 -18.80 -2.62 1.00
CA LEU A 59 -17.56 -3.35 0.74
C LEU A 59 -17.84 -4.77 0.22
N SER A 60 -16.95 -5.24 -0.66
CA SER A 60 -16.92 -6.66 -1.03
C SER A 60 -16.65 -7.56 0.18
N PRO A 61 -16.93 -8.86 0.13
CA PRO A 61 -16.61 -9.77 1.23
C PRO A 61 -15.14 -9.74 1.63
N ALA A 62 -14.21 -9.67 0.67
CA ALA A 62 -12.78 -9.61 0.94
C ALA A 62 -12.38 -8.31 1.66
N GLU A 63 -12.81 -7.17 1.14
CA GLU A 63 -12.55 -5.85 1.77
C GLU A 63 -13.16 -5.75 3.16
N TYR A 64 -14.33 -6.35 3.36
CA TYR A 64 -15.01 -6.32 4.65
C TYR A 64 -14.33 -7.24 5.69
N SER A 65 -13.76 -8.36 5.27
CA SER A 65 -12.90 -9.18 6.11
C SER A 65 -11.64 -8.43 6.55
N SER A 66 -10.95 -7.77 5.62
CA SER A 66 -9.78 -6.93 5.89
C SER A 66 -10.13 -5.75 6.81
N LEU A 67 -11.30 -5.12 6.61
CA LEU A 67 -11.77 -4.08 7.55
C LEU A 67 -11.91 -4.61 8.97
N GLY A 68 -12.36 -5.86 9.16
CA GLY A 68 -12.43 -6.51 10.47
C GLY A 68 -11.07 -6.57 11.16
N GLU A 69 -10.00 -6.93 10.42
CA GLU A 69 -8.63 -6.95 10.91
C GLU A 69 -8.13 -5.52 11.23
N HIS A 70 -8.41 -4.57 10.35
CA HIS A 70 -8.04 -3.16 10.56
C HIS A 70 -8.73 -2.56 11.78
N VAL A 71 -9.99 -2.91 12.06
CA VAL A 71 -10.72 -2.48 13.27
C VAL A 71 -10.05 -3.04 14.51
N GLY A 72 -9.82 -4.35 14.56
CA GLY A 72 -9.15 -4.99 15.70
C GLY A 72 -7.78 -4.40 15.98
N SER A 73 -6.95 -4.31 14.96
CA SER A 73 -5.58 -3.76 15.06
C SER A 73 -5.54 -2.27 15.43
N SER A 74 -6.52 -1.47 14.97
CA SER A 74 -6.63 -0.06 15.33
C SER A 74 -6.98 0.14 16.80
N ILE A 75 -7.94 -0.63 17.32
CA ILE A 75 -8.34 -0.58 18.74
C ILE A 75 -7.21 -1.06 19.66
N LEU A 76 -6.42 -2.04 19.22
CA LEU A 76 -5.26 -2.55 19.95
C LEU A 76 -4.00 -1.70 19.75
N PHE A 77 -4.04 -0.67 18.91
CA PHE A 77 -2.90 0.18 18.56
C PHE A 77 -1.70 -0.58 17.98
N ILE A 78 -1.97 -1.57 17.15
CA ILE A 78 -0.98 -2.33 16.38
C ILE A 78 -1.23 -2.24 14.86
N SER A 79 -2.12 -1.35 14.40
CA SER A 79 -2.46 -1.21 12.99
C SER A 79 -1.25 -0.82 12.12
N ASN A 80 -0.26 -0.12 12.66
CA ASN A 80 0.98 0.17 11.97
C ASN A 80 1.78 -1.09 11.59
N ILE A 81 1.73 -2.14 12.42
CA ILE A 81 2.40 -3.42 12.15
C ILE A 81 1.61 -4.20 11.09
N VAL A 82 0.27 -4.16 11.16
CA VAL A 82 -0.60 -4.82 10.17
C VAL A 82 -0.39 -4.17 8.80
N PHE A 83 -0.51 -2.86 8.67
CA PHE A 83 -0.30 -2.15 7.40
C PHE A 83 1.13 -2.28 6.87
N TRP A 84 2.14 -2.38 7.74
CA TRP A 84 3.50 -2.69 7.31
C TRP A 84 3.61 -4.08 6.69
N ARG A 85 2.93 -5.09 7.25
CA ARG A 85 2.94 -6.47 6.73
C ARG A 85 2.14 -6.61 5.43
N GLU A 86 1.06 -5.86 5.29
CA GLU A 86 0.25 -5.81 4.09
C GLU A 86 0.95 -5.09 2.93
N GLY A 87 1.91 -4.22 3.19
CA GLY A 87 2.64 -3.50 2.13
C GLY A 87 3.45 -4.47 1.26
N GLY A 88 3.01 -4.74 0.04
CA GLY A 88 3.64 -5.65 -0.91
C GLY A 88 3.09 -5.51 -2.32
N TYR A 89 3.67 -6.25 -3.27
CA TYR A 89 3.35 -6.20 -4.70
C TYR A 89 1.87 -6.46 -5.03
N PHE A 90 1.20 -7.30 -4.23
CA PHE A 90 -0.19 -7.70 -4.45
C PHE A 90 -1.17 -7.04 -3.47
N ASP A 91 -0.73 -5.97 -2.80
CA ASP A 91 -1.62 -5.27 -1.87
C ASP A 91 -2.61 -4.39 -2.64
N SER A 92 -3.87 -4.43 -2.20
CA SER A 92 -4.86 -3.44 -2.63
C SER A 92 -4.29 -2.04 -2.35
N ALA A 93 -4.48 -1.11 -3.29
CA ALA A 93 -3.95 0.23 -3.16
C ALA A 93 -4.16 0.75 -1.74
N SER A 94 -3.10 1.14 -1.07
CA SER A 94 -3.16 1.62 0.33
C SER A 94 -4.21 2.72 0.51
N GLU A 95 -4.49 3.47 -0.57
CA GLU A 95 -5.49 4.54 -0.61
C GLU A 95 -6.94 4.06 -0.47
N GLU A 96 -7.24 2.77 -0.64
CA GLU A 96 -8.60 2.21 -0.49
C GLU A 96 -8.88 1.67 0.92
N LYS A 97 -7.88 1.56 1.79
CA LYS A 97 -8.03 1.04 3.15
C LYS A 97 -8.64 2.08 4.09
N LEU A 98 -9.91 1.89 4.47
CA LEU A 98 -10.71 2.85 5.26
C LEU A 98 -10.07 3.32 6.57
N LEU A 99 -9.26 2.50 7.22
CA LEU A 99 -8.63 2.80 8.51
C LEU A 99 -7.11 2.96 8.42
N LEU A 100 -6.53 3.10 7.22
CA LEU A 100 -5.08 3.17 7.05
C LEU A 100 -4.43 4.21 7.98
N HIS A 101 -4.99 5.43 8.03
CA HIS A 101 -4.45 6.54 8.82
C HIS A 101 -4.26 6.23 10.31
N THR A 102 -4.94 5.21 10.86
CA THR A 102 -4.80 4.80 12.27
C THR A 102 -3.40 4.24 12.60
N TRP A 103 -2.57 3.95 11.58
CA TRP A 103 -1.18 3.55 11.78
C TRP A 103 -0.39 4.56 12.62
N SER A 104 -0.56 5.85 12.36
CA SER A 104 0.18 6.89 13.08
C SER A 104 -0.28 7.01 14.54
N LEU A 105 -1.58 6.77 14.78
CA LEU A 105 -2.14 6.72 16.13
C LEU A 105 -1.58 5.53 16.91
N SER A 106 -1.36 4.39 16.25
CA SER A 106 -0.73 3.22 16.85
C SER A 106 0.74 3.50 17.23
N VAL A 107 1.52 4.11 16.35
CA VAL A 107 2.89 4.55 16.64
C VAL A 107 2.93 5.54 17.81
N GLU A 108 2.02 6.51 17.82
CA GLU A 108 1.89 7.48 18.90
C GLU A 108 1.54 6.81 20.23
N TRP A 109 0.63 5.85 20.25
CA TRP A 109 0.26 5.10 21.45
C TRP A 109 1.41 4.23 21.96
N GLN A 110 2.11 3.52 21.09
CA GLN A 110 3.32 2.75 21.45
C GLN A 110 4.37 3.65 22.10
N PHE A 111 4.60 4.83 21.55
CA PHE A 111 5.48 5.82 22.17
C PHE A 111 4.98 6.26 23.56
N TYR A 112 3.68 6.49 23.73
CA TYR A 112 3.10 6.83 25.04
C TYR A 112 3.29 5.72 26.06
N VAL A 113 3.27 4.47 25.67
CA VAL A 113 3.51 3.34 26.57
C VAL A 113 4.98 3.26 26.97
N ILE A 114 5.88 3.34 26.00
CA ILE A 114 7.32 3.11 26.22
C ILE A 114 7.99 4.32 26.91
N TYR A 115 7.73 5.52 26.43
CA TYR A 115 8.47 6.72 26.86
C TYR A 115 8.38 7.03 28.37
N PRO A 116 7.21 6.99 29.04
CA PRO A 116 7.13 7.23 30.48
C PRO A 116 7.87 6.16 31.31
N ILE A 117 7.86 4.90 30.86
CA ILE A 117 8.57 3.82 31.54
C ILE A 117 10.07 4.05 31.45
N VAL A 118 10.57 4.35 30.24
CA VAL A 118 11.99 4.67 30.03
C VAL A 118 12.42 5.85 30.88
N LEU A 119 11.67 6.95 30.85
CA LEU A 119 11.97 8.14 31.66
C LEU A 119 11.98 7.83 33.15
N ALA A 120 11.00 7.08 33.67
CA ALA A 120 10.93 6.73 35.09
C ALA A 120 12.11 5.85 35.49
N THR A 121 12.51 4.92 34.63
CA THR A 121 13.69 4.04 34.86
C THR A 121 14.98 4.84 34.86
N LEU A 122 15.19 5.69 33.85
CA LEU A 122 16.38 6.56 33.77
C LEU A 122 16.49 7.50 34.98
N TRP A 123 15.36 8.09 35.40
CA TRP A 123 15.32 8.96 36.58
C TRP A 123 15.66 8.20 37.88
N LYS A 124 15.26 6.94 37.97
CA LYS A 124 15.57 6.09 39.12
C LYS A 124 17.06 5.70 39.18
N ILE A 125 17.68 5.48 37.99
CA ILE A 125 19.11 5.12 37.87
C ILE A 125 19.97 6.35 38.12
N LEU A 126 19.71 7.47 37.46
CA LEU A 126 20.48 8.70 37.57
C LEU A 126 19.55 9.91 37.47
N PRO A 127 19.14 10.53 38.60
CA PRO A 127 18.22 11.66 38.64
C PRO A 127 18.91 12.99 38.23
N ASN A 128 19.47 12.99 37.03
CA ASN A 128 20.19 14.14 36.47
C ASN A 128 19.50 14.57 35.13
N LYS A 129 19.06 15.84 35.12
CA LYS A 129 18.40 16.41 33.91
C LYS A 129 19.31 16.45 32.68
N LEU A 130 20.61 16.68 32.88
CA LEU A 130 21.58 16.67 31.78
C LEU A 130 21.70 15.27 31.19
N PHE A 131 21.84 14.25 32.03
CA PHE A 131 21.88 12.84 31.59
C PHE A 131 20.63 12.47 30.77
N ILE A 132 19.43 12.81 31.26
CA ILE A 132 18.20 12.56 30.55
C ILE A 132 18.16 13.29 29.21
N SER A 133 18.61 14.55 29.17
CA SER A 133 18.67 15.30 27.90
C SER A 133 19.64 14.66 26.91
N VAL A 134 20.78 14.16 27.35
CA VAL A 134 21.76 13.44 26.53
C VAL A 134 21.13 12.14 25.98
N VAL A 135 20.47 11.36 26.82
CA VAL A 135 19.79 10.12 26.38
C VAL A 135 18.70 10.41 25.35
N ILE A 136 17.90 11.47 25.54
CA ILE A 136 16.88 11.86 24.56
C ILE A 136 17.52 12.28 23.23
N LEU A 137 18.59 13.08 23.26
CA LEU A 137 19.30 13.50 22.04
C LEU A 137 19.94 12.32 21.31
N THR A 138 20.54 11.37 22.05
CA THR A 138 21.05 10.13 21.49
C THR A 138 19.92 9.30 20.85
N GLY A 139 18.77 9.20 21.52
CA GLY A 139 17.57 8.54 20.98
C GLY A 139 17.08 9.20 19.70
N ILE A 140 17.09 10.54 19.61
CA ILE A 140 16.77 11.28 18.38
C ILE A 140 17.75 10.91 17.26
N ALA A 141 19.06 10.98 17.54
CA ALA A 141 20.09 10.70 16.54
C ALA A 141 20.00 9.25 16.03
N LEU A 142 19.82 8.27 16.91
CA LEU A 142 19.68 6.87 16.53
C LEU A 142 18.40 6.63 15.72
N SER A 143 17.26 7.14 16.15
CA SER A 143 15.97 6.95 15.45
C SER A 143 15.96 7.64 14.10
N LEU A 144 16.53 8.85 13.98
CA LEU A 144 16.70 9.53 12.69
C LEU A 144 17.70 8.78 11.79
N GLY A 145 18.79 8.27 12.34
CA GLY A 145 19.75 7.44 11.61
C GLY A 145 19.08 6.18 11.04
N ILE A 146 18.25 5.50 11.83
CA ILE A 146 17.44 4.36 11.37
C ILE A 146 16.49 4.79 10.25
N SER A 147 15.82 5.93 10.40
CA SER A 147 14.90 6.47 9.38
C SER A 147 15.60 6.67 8.03
N VAL A 148 16.75 7.35 8.04
CA VAL A 148 17.54 7.62 6.83
C VAL A 148 18.11 6.34 6.21
N ALA A 149 18.55 5.40 7.04
CA ALA A 149 19.12 4.14 6.57
C ALA A 149 18.06 3.21 5.94
N LEU A 150 16.84 3.19 6.50
CA LEU A 150 15.77 2.30 6.03
C LEU A 150 15.02 2.84 4.81
N VAL A 151 14.85 4.16 4.67
CA VAL A 151 13.94 4.75 3.68
C VAL A 151 14.23 4.31 2.25
N LYS A 152 15.49 4.06 1.90
CA LYS A 152 15.89 3.67 0.54
C LYS A 152 15.62 2.19 0.25
N ASN A 153 15.84 1.30 1.22
CA ASN A 153 15.79 -0.15 0.99
C ASN A 153 14.53 -0.82 1.57
N TYR A 154 13.90 -0.18 2.56
CA TYR A 154 12.74 -0.68 3.28
C TYR A 154 11.76 0.47 3.58
N PRO A 155 11.24 1.17 2.53
CA PRO A 155 10.42 2.37 2.70
C PRO A 155 9.18 2.13 3.56
N SER A 156 8.50 1.02 3.40
CA SER A 156 7.33 0.63 4.20
C SER A 156 7.69 0.48 5.69
N ALA A 157 8.79 -0.20 6.02
CA ALA A 157 9.24 -0.32 7.41
C ALA A 157 9.65 1.04 8.00
N ALA A 158 10.34 1.88 7.22
CA ALA A 158 10.70 3.24 7.63
C ALA A 158 9.45 4.09 7.92
N PHE A 159 8.38 3.91 7.14
CA PHE A 159 7.16 4.70 7.25
C PHE A 159 6.29 4.28 8.44
N TYR A 160 6.05 2.98 8.63
CA TYR A 160 5.07 2.47 9.59
C TYR A 160 5.62 2.16 10.98
N LEU A 161 6.93 1.92 11.16
CA LEU A 161 7.43 1.41 12.42
C LEU A 161 7.92 2.50 13.36
N LEU A 162 7.70 2.31 14.67
CA LEU A 162 8.09 3.25 15.72
C LEU A 162 9.60 3.59 15.75
N PRO A 163 10.56 2.66 15.56
CA PRO A 163 11.99 2.99 15.66
C PRO A 163 12.46 4.09 14.70
N SER A 164 11.89 4.19 13.51
CA SER A 164 12.21 5.21 12.50
C SER A 164 11.47 6.53 12.69
N ARG A 165 10.45 6.55 13.56
CA ARG A 165 9.55 7.69 13.80
C ARG A 165 9.68 8.31 15.18
N ALA A 166 10.31 7.59 16.15
CA ALA A 166 10.38 8.03 17.55
C ALA A 166 11.09 9.39 17.71
N TRP A 167 12.03 9.73 16.83
CA TRP A 167 12.75 11.01 16.86
C TRP A 167 11.83 12.23 16.70
N GLU A 168 10.75 12.12 15.90
CA GLU A 168 9.76 13.18 15.70
C GLU A 168 9.07 13.53 17.04
N MET A 169 8.71 12.51 17.81
CA MET A 169 8.05 12.68 19.11
C MET A 169 9.04 13.09 20.21
N LEU A 170 10.27 12.56 20.18
CA LEU A 170 11.36 12.97 21.08
C LEU A 170 11.76 14.43 20.85
N GLY A 171 11.68 14.94 19.61
CA GLY A 171 11.85 16.36 19.28
C GLY A 171 10.89 17.24 20.09
N GLY A 172 9.63 16.82 20.25
CA GLY A 172 8.67 17.49 21.13
C GLY A 172 9.11 17.53 22.61
N ALA A 173 9.77 16.46 23.10
CA ALA A 173 10.31 16.43 24.46
C ALA A 173 11.47 17.44 24.65
N ILE A 174 12.35 17.56 23.65
CA ILE A 174 13.42 18.58 23.66
C ILE A 174 12.84 19.99 23.60
N ALA A 175 11.84 20.25 22.75
CA ALA A 175 11.16 21.54 22.68
C ALA A 175 10.57 21.93 24.05
N PHE A 176 9.95 20.99 24.77
CA PHE A 176 9.43 21.21 26.12
C PHE A 176 10.53 21.56 27.12
N LEU A 177 11.67 20.86 27.10
CA LEU A 177 12.81 21.15 27.97
C LEU A 177 13.44 22.52 27.64
N ALA A 178 13.50 22.88 26.36
CA ALA A 178 13.97 24.17 25.88
C ALA A 178 13.07 25.33 26.38
N CYS A 179 11.75 25.17 26.29
CA CYS A 179 10.77 26.16 26.78
C CYS A 179 10.92 26.49 28.28
N GLN A 180 11.44 25.55 29.07
CA GLN A 180 11.67 25.80 30.51
C GLN A 180 12.93 26.63 30.78
N LYS A 181 13.93 26.62 29.89
CA LYS A 181 15.20 27.29 30.04
C LYS A 181 15.34 28.58 29.24
N ILE A 182 14.73 28.61 28.06
CA ILE A 182 14.86 29.73 27.12
C ILE A 182 13.75 30.75 27.41
N ILE A 183 14.16 31.90 27.94
CA ILE A 183 13.27 33.04 28.17
C ILE A 183 13.46 34.01 27.01
N LEU A 184 12.46 34.05 26.09
CA LEU A 184 12.47 34.96 24.95
C LEU A 184 11.68 36.24 25.30
N ASN A 185 12.20 37.40 24.93
CA ASN A 185 11.43 38.63 24.93
C ASN A 185 10.45 38.68 23.76
N LYS A 186 9.46 39.58 23.80
CA LYS A 186 8.38 39.64 22.82
C LYS A 186 8.84 39.66 21.35
N PRO A 187 9.81 40.49 20.92
CA PRO A 187 10.26 40.51 19.52
C PRO A 187 10.91 39.18 19.08
N LYS A 188 11.71 38.54 19.96
CA LYS A 188 12.31 37.23 19.69
C LYS A 188 11.26 36.12 19.58
N LYS A 189 10.21 36.14 20.41
CA LYS A 189 9.09 35.21 20.31
C LYS A 189 8.37 35.35 18.96
N ILE A 190 8.12 36.61 18.51
CA ILE A 190 7.52 36.87 17.21
C ILE A 190 8.39 36.31 16.09
N ALA A 191 9.69 36.62 16.08
CA ALA A 191 10.62 36.17 15.05
C ALA A 191 10.69 34.62 14.98
N VAL A 192 10.83 33.95 16.12
CA VAL A 192 10.91 32.47 16.21
C VAL A 192 9.60 31.81 15.74
N GLU A 193 8.45 32.34 16.14
CA GLU A 193 7.15 31.82 15.67
C GLU A 193 6.96 32.02 14.18
N THR A 194 7.24 33.23 13.66
CA THR A 194 7.14 33.54 12.23
C THR A 194 8.06 32.65 11.40
N LEU A 195 9.31 32.47 11.85
CA LEU A 195 10.25 31.54 11.19
C LEU A 195 9.68 30.12 11.17
N GLY A 196 9.17 29.61 12.29
CA GLY A 196 8.57 28.29 12.36
C GLY A 196 7.38 28.12 11.43
N ILE A 197 6.43 29.07 11.43
CA ILE A 197 5.25 29.00 10.58
C ILE A 197 5.62 29.11 9.09
N SER A 198 6.51 30.04 8.75
CA SER A 198 6.99 30.18 7.36
C SER A 198 7.70 28.91 6.88
N THR A 199 8.50 28.28 7.72
CA THR A 199 9.19 27.02 7.40
C THR A 199 8.20 25.86 7.21
N ILE A 200 7.11 25.80 8.01
CA ILE A 200 6.03 24.83 7.79
C ILE A 200 5.37 25.06 6.44
N ALA A 201 5.02 26.32 6.12
CA ALA A 201 4.40 26.64 4.83
C ALA A 201 5.32 26.30 3.64
N ILE A 202 6.61 26.60 3.74
CA ILE A 202 7.62 26.24 2.74
C ILE A 202 7.70 24.71 2.58
N SER A 203 7.68 23.95 3.70
CA SER A 203 7.71 22.49 3.66
C SER A 203 6.53 21.91 2.87
N ILE A 204 5.33 22.48 3.01
CA ILE A 204 4.12 22.06 2.28
C ILE A 204 4.27 22.27 0.77
N ILE A 205 4.98 23.34 0.37
CA ILE A 205 5.17 23.70 -1.05
C ILE A 205 6.26 22.85 -1.71
N ILE A 206 7.35 22.58 -0.98
CA ILE A 206 8.56 21.93 -1.53
C ILE A 206 8.40 20.42 -1.61
N PHE A 207 7.78 19.79 -0.61
CA PHE A 207 7.67 18.35 -0.58
C PHE A 207 6.51 17.85 -1.43
N SER A 208 6.82 16.89 -2.30
CA SER A 208 5.86 16.19 -3.15
C SER A 208 5.62 14.76 -2.62
N PRO A 209 4.60 14.05 -3.12
CA PRO A 209 4.39 12.63 -2.82
C PRO A 209 5.61 11.74 -3.16
N ASP A 210 6.48 12.18 -4.08
CA ASP A 210 7.68 11.44 -4.49
C ASP A 210 8.88 11.67 -3.58
N THR A 211 8.78 12.60 -2.64
CA THR A 211 9.83 12.85 -1.66
C THR A 211 10.01 11.63 -0.75
N PRO A 212 11.22 11.04 -0.63
CA PRO A 212 11.47 9.91 0.26
C PRO A 212 11.09 10.24 1.71
N TRP A 213 10.10 9.54 2.25
CA TRP A 213 9.53 9.86 3.55
C TRP A 213 9.31 8.59 4.41
N PRO A 214 9.63 8.61 5.74
CA PRO A 214 10.36 9.65 6.48
C PRO A 214 11.87 9.59 6.20
N SER A 215 12.52 10.73 6.19
CA SER A 215 13.97 10.83 6.01
C SER A 215 14.49 12.12 6.66
N TRP A 216 15.72 12.55 6.35
CA TRP A 216 16.27 13.82 6.84
C TRP A 216 15.39 15.04 6.44
N GLN A 217 14.63 14.95 5.33
CA GLN A 217 13.69 15.99 4.89
C GLN A 217 12.63 16.29 5.95
N ALA A 218 12.23 15.28 6.73
CA ALA A 218 11.25 15.45 7.81
C ALA A 218 11.78 16.32 8.96
N LEU A 219 13.11 16.57 9.04
CA LEU A 219 13.66 17.53 10.00
C LEU A 219 13.10 18.93 9.81
N LEU A 220 12.83 19.34 8.57
CA LEU A 220 12.36 20.69 8.29
C LEU A 220 11.02 20.99 8.99
N PRO A 221 9.92 20.26 8.79
CA PRO A 221 8.66 20.52 9.47
C PRO A 221 8.71 20.20 10.99
N VAL A 222 9.53 19.23 11.42
CA VAL A 222 9.66 18.90 12.84
C VAL A 222 10.35 20.03 13.59
N VAL A 223 11.49 20.52 13.10
CA VAL A 223 12.21 21.65 13.71
C VAL A 223 11.36 22.93 13.66
N ALA A 224 10.68 23.18 12.55
CA ALA A 224 9.76 24.31 12.41
C ALA A 224 8.65 24.28 13.48
N THR A 225 8.06 23.11 13.70
CA THR A 225 7.06 22.90 14.76
C THR A 225 7.68 23.11 16.15
N MET A 226 8.90 22.64 16.39
CA MET A 226 9.62 22.89 17.66
C MET A 226 9.83 24.39 17.89
N LEU A 227 10.18 25.18 16.87
CA LEU A 227 10.32 26.63 16.96
C LEU A 227 9.01 27.30 17.39
N VAL A 228 7.88 26.94 16.78
CA VAL A 228 6.56 27.46 17.18
C VAL A 228 6.25 27.12 18.64
N LEU A 229 6.58 25.90 19.07
CA LEU A 229 6.41 25.49 20.48
C LEU A 229 7.29 26.27 21.44
N ILE A 230 8.56 26.53 21.08
CA ILE A 230 9.53 27.27 21.88
C ILE A 230 9.14 28.75 21.97
N ALA A 231 8.62 29.32 20.90
CA ALA A 231 8.12 30.71 20.90
C ALA A 231 7.03 30.92 21.96
N ALA A 232 6.18 29.93 22.19
CA ALA A 232 5.16 29.87 23.24
C ALA A 232 4.38 31.20 23.39
N ARG A 233 3.83 31.72 22.25
CA ARG A 233 3.10 32.99 22.25
C ARG A 233 1.64 32.78 22.60
N ASP A 234 1.18 33.57 23.56
CA ASP A 234 -0.23 33.59 23.99
C ASP A 234 -1.03 34.72 23.30
N ASP A 235 -0.34 35.64 22.57
CA ASP A 235 -0.92 36.79 21.86
C ASP A 235 -0.83 36.67 20.32
N SER A 236 -0.56 35.47 19.79
CA SER A 236 -0.43 35.25 18.35
C SER A 236 -1.77 35.07 17.67
N ILE A 237 -1.99 35.74 16.54
CA ILE A 237 -3.17 35.54 15.70
C ILE A 237 -3.32 34.08 15.23
N PHE A 238 -2.21 33.36 15.05
CA PHE A 238 -2.21 31.95 14.64
C PHE A 238 -2.63 30.99 15.75
N THR A 239 -2.54 31.39 17.02
CA THR A 239 -2.86 30.52 18.15
C THR A 239 -4.11 30.95 18.92
N THR A 240 -4.50 32.23 18.83
CA THR A 240 -5.61 32.79 19.62
C THR A 240 -6.89 33.05 18.84
N SER A 241 -6.87 32.99 17.51
CA SER A 241 -8.08 33.21 16.71
C SER A 241 -9.14 32.13 17.03
N LYS A 242 -10.40 32.51 17.06
CA LYS A 242 -11.53 31.59 17.33
C LYS A 242 -11.54 30.39 16.37
N LEU A 243 -11.15 30.62 15.11
CA LEU A 243 -11.10 29.58 14.09
C LEU A 243 -10.00 28.56 14.39
N THR A 244 -8.77 29.03 14.67
CA THR A 244 -7.66 28.11 14.97
C THR A 244 -7.89 27.34 16.28
N GLN A 245 -8.49 27.97 17.29
CA GLN A 245 -8.88 27.30 18.52
C GLN A 245 -9.97 26.24 18.26
N TRP A 246 -10.95 26.55 17.42
CA TRP A 246 -12.00 25.60 17.06
C TRP A 246 -11.41 24.41 16.30
N VAL A 247 -10.60 24.63 15.25
CA VAL A 247 -9.91 23.57 14.50
C VAL A 247 -9.01 22.76 15.43
N GLY A 248 -8.23 23.42 16.29
CA GLY A 248 -7.33 22.77 17.24
C GLY A 248 -8.07 21.87 18.24
N ASN A 249 -9.22 22.30 18.73
CA ASN A 249 -10.04 21.50 19.64
C ASN A 249 -10.63 20.25 18.95
N CYS A 250 -11.06 20.39 17.68
CA CYS A 250 -11.65 19.32 16.89
C CYS A 250 -10.61 18.48 16.13
N SER A 251 -9.32 18.84 16.18
CA SER A 251 -8.27 18.30 15.31
C SER A 251 -8.17 16.78 15.30
N TYR A 252 -8.32 16.14 16.47
CA TYR A 252 -8.29 14.69 16.57
C TYR A 252 -9.49 14.05 15.88
N SER A 253 -10.69 14.53 16.10
CA SER A 253 -11.89 14.04 15.43
C SER A 253 -11.88 14.34 13.93
N ILE A 254 -11.38 15.51 13.50
CA ILE A 254 -11.17 15.84 12.07
C ILE A 254 -10.18 14.84 11.46
N TYR A 255 -9.06 14.56 12.13
CA TYR A 255 -8.08 13.56 11.72
C TYR A 255 -8.69 12.17 11.57
N LEU A 256 -9.60 11.75 12.44
CA LEU A 256 -10.25 10.45 12.33
C LEU A 256 -11.17 10.35 11.10
N TRP A 257 -11.91 11.40 10.77
CA TRP A 257 -12.92 11.35 9.71
C TRP A 257 -12.39 11.71 8.31
N HIS A 258 -11.24 12.44 8.21
CA HIS A 258 -10.76 12.89 6.89
C HIS A 258 -10.42 11.73 5.97
N TRP A 259 -9.82 10.67 6.49
CA TRP A 259 -9.33 9.57 5.67
C TRP A 259 -10.46 8.71 5.09
N PRO A 260 -11.43 8.18 5.86
CA PRO A 260 -12.56 7.46 5.29
C PRO A 260 -13.35 8.26 4.24
N ILE A 261 -13.46 9.57 4.43
CA ILE A 261 -14.11 10.45 3.45
C ILE A 261 -13.26 10.56 2.18
N SER A 262 -11.94 10.65 2.30
CA SER A 262 -11.04 10.62 1.14
C SER A 262 -11.10 9.28 0.41
N VAL A 263 -11.13 8.16 1.14
CA VAL A 263 -11.32 6.82 0.56
C VAL A 263 -12.65 6.72 -0.19
N ALA A 264 -13.71 7.34 0.31
CA ALA A 264 -15.00 7.36 -0.37
C ALA A 264 -14.91 8.03 -1.76
N LEU A 265 -14.12 9.11 -1.94
CA LEU A 265 -13.89 9.71 -3.26
C LEU A 265 -13.28 8.72 -4.26
N ILE A 266 -12.35 7.89 -3.80
CA ILE A 266 -11.70 6.85 -4.62
C ILE A 266 -12.69 5.73 -4.90
N HIS A 267 -13.38 5.25 -3.87
CA HIS A 267 -14.36 4.16 -3.97
C HIS A 267 -15.48 4.45 -4.98
N PHE A 268 -15.95 5.71 -5.03
CA PHE A 268 -16.96 6.15 -5.99
C PHE A 268 -16.38 6.73 -7.29
N GLN A 269 -15.05 6.71 -7.48
CA GLN A 269 -14.35 7.21 -8.66
C GLN A 269 -14.61 8.69 -8.99
N ILE A 270 -14.78 9.52 -7.95
CA ILE A 270 -15.09 10.95 -8.06
C ILE A 270 -13.96 11.85 -7.56
N LYS A 271 -12.76 11.30 -7.34
CA LYS A 271 -11.60 12.07 -6.81
C LYS A 271 -11.12 13.18 -7.75
N GLU A 272 -11.38 13.05 -9.05
CA GLU A 272 -11.01 14.05 -10.07
C GLU A 272 -12.05 15.17 -10.22
N ILE A 273 -13.20 15.08 -9.52
CA ILE A 273 -14.27 16.07 -9.61
C ILE A 273 -14.06 17.14 -8.53
N PRO A 274 -13.73 18.41 -8.87
CA PRO A 274 -13.41 19.45 -7.88
C PRO A 274 -14.53 19.70 -6.87
N VAL A 275 -15.79 19.64 -7.31
CA VAL A 275 -16.97 19.82 -6.42
C VAL A 275 -17.06 18.67 -5.41
N ALA A 276 -16.73 17.42 -5.80
CA ALA A 276 -16.73 16.29 -4.89
C ALA A 276 -15.61 16.44 -3.84
N VAL A 277 -14.42 16.87 -4.24
CA VAL A 277 -13.30 17.16 -3.32
C VAL A 277 -13.66 18.28 -2.35
N GLY A 278 -14.23 19.38 -2.84
CA GLY A 278 -14.71 20.48 -1.98
C GLY A 278 -15.78 20.03 -0.98
N SER A 279 -16.72 19.18 -1.42
CA SER A 279 -17.74 18.59 -0.55
C SER A 279 -17.14 17.67 0.51
N ALA A 280 -16.15 16.86 0.15
CA ALA A 280 -15.42 15.98 1.07
C ALA A 280 -14.68 16.77 2.16
N LEU A 281 -14.07 17.90 1.82
CA LEU A 281 -13.46 18.80 2.82
C LEU A 281 -14.49 19.34 3.81
N ILE A 282 -15.64 19.80 3.32
CA ILE A 282 -16.74 20.28 4.18
C ILE A 282 -17.27 19.16 5.08
N LEU A 283 -17.51 17.97 4.51
CA LEU A 283 -17.96 16.80 5.26
C LEU A 283 -16.96 16.39 6.34
N THR A 284 -15.66 16.43 6.05
CA THR A 284 -14.59 16.19 7.03
C THR A 284 -14.67 17.12 8.22
N LEU A 285 -14.87 18.41 7.98
CA LEU A 285 -15.03 19.40 9.06
C LEU A 285 -16.33 19.18 9.85
N VAL A 286 -17.42 18.87 9.18
CA VAL A 286 -18.73 18.61 9.82
C VAL A 286 -18.68 17.34 10.67
N PHE A 287 -18.24 16.21 10.11
CA PHE A 287 -18.14 14.95 10.85
C PHE A 287 -17.12 15.05 12.00
N GLY A 288 -15.98 15.72 11.76
CA GLY A 288 -15.00 16.00 12.80
C GLY A 288 -15.59 16.81 13.96
N TRP A 289 -16.35 17.88 13.66
CA TRP A 289 -17.01 18.68 14.68
C TRP A 289 -18.11 17.90 15.41
N VAL A 290 -18.96 17.15 14.70
CA VAL A 290 -20.01 16.30 15.29
C VAL A 290 -19.40 15.27 16.23
N SER A 291 -18.36 14.57 15.77
CA SER A 291 -17.63 13.58 16.58
C SER A 291 -17.02 14.22 17.83
N TYR A 292 -16.37 15.38 17.71
CA TYR A 292 -15.81 16.11 18.84
C TYR A 292 -16.90 16.54 19.83
N ARG A 293 -18.01 17.13 19.34
CA ARG A 293 -19.07 17.73 20.17
C ARG A 293 -19.90 16.70 20.92
N TYR A 294 -20.21 15.57 20.26
CA TYR A 294 -21.18 14.61 20.79
C TYR A 294 -20.54 13.31 21.30
N ILE A 295 -19.32 12.99 20.89
CA ILE A 295 -18.66 11.74 21.25
C ILE A 295 -17.39 12.00 22.06
N GLU A 296 -16.36 12.63 21.49
CA GLU A 296 -15.06 12.81 22.14
C GLU A 296 -15.17 13.60 23.45
N SER A 297 -15.72 14.80 23.39
CA SER A 297 -15.78 15.72 24.54
C SER A 297 -16.69 15.20 25.67
N PRO A 298 -17.93 14.73 25.40
CA PRO A 298 -18.80 14.20 26.46
C PRO A 298 -18.27 12.91 27.08
N SER A 299 -17.79 11.96 26.26
CA SER A 299 -17.23 10.70 26.76
C SER A 299 -16.02 10.95 27.64
N ARG A 300 -15.09 11.82 27.19
CA ARG A 300 -13.94 12.21 27.99
C ARG A 300 -14.35 12.79 29.34
N ARG A 301 -15.33 13.71 29.39
CA ARG A 301 -15.82 14.30 30.65
C ARG A 301 -16.41 13.24 31.57
N ARG A 302 -17.27 12.36 31.07
CA ARG A 302 -17.90 11.29 31.85
C ARG A 302 -16.88 10.29 32.37
N LEU A 303 -15.99 9.79 31.51
CA LEU A 303 -14.97 8.82 31.88
C LEU A 303 -13.98 9.39 32.91
N THR A 304 -13.65 10.69 32.85
CA THR A 304 -12.76 11.32 33.86
C THR A 304 -13.45 11.66 35.16
N SER A 305 -14.79 11.66 35.23
CA SER A 305 -15.55 11.95 36.45
C SER A 305 -15.88 10.72 37.30
N ILE A 306 -15.75 9.51 36.75
CA ILE A 306 -16.00 8.24 37.45
C ILE A 306 -14.70 7.60 37.96
N SER A 307 -14.81 6.50 38.72
CA SER A 307 -13.63 5.80 39.23
C SER A 307 -12.77 5.25 38.07
N ARG A 308 -11.46 5.16 38.29
CA ARG A 308 -10.51 4.64 37.29
C ARG A 308 -10.85 3.24 36.77
N TRP A 309 -11.30 2.37 37.64
CA TRP A 309 -11.68 1.00 37.27
C TRP A 309 -12.97 0.96 36.45
N ALA A 310 -13.94 1.79 36.81
CA ALA A 310 -15.16 1.94 36.02
C ALA A 310 -14.88 2.52 34.63
N SER A 311 -13.97 3.52 34.54
CA SER A 311 -13.55 4.09 33.25
C SER A 311 -12.83 3.04 32.38
N ALA A 312 -11.90 2.28 32.96
CA ALA A 312 -11.21 1.21 32.26
C ALA A 312 -12.20 0.13 31.78
N GLY A 313 -13.09 -0.32 32.66
CA GLY A 313 -14.14 -1.29 32.31
C GLY A 313 -15.04 -0.82 31.17
N ALA A 314 -15.53 0.44 31.24
CA ALA A 314 -16.37 1.01 30.19
C ALA A 314 -15.65 1.06 28.83
N ILE A 315 -14.38 1.46 28.80
CA ILE A 315 -13.56 1.50 27.58
C ILE A 315 -13.36 0.09 27.02
N ILE A 316 -13.01 -0.89 27.88
CA ILE A 316 -12.80 -2.29 27.46
C ILE A 316 -14.09 -2.87 26.87
N ILE A 317 -15.22 -2.67 27.52
CA ILE A 317 -16.53 -3.16 27.04
C ILE A 317 -16.85 -2.52 25.67
N ALA A 318 -16.69 -1.21 25.53
CA ALA A 318 -16.92 -0.54 24.26
C ALA A 318 -15.97 -1.01 23.14
N ALA A 319 -14.70 -1.26 23.47
CA ALA A 319 -13.72 -1.82 22.55
C ALA A 319 -14.12 -3.24 22.10
N LEU A 320 -14.56 -4.08 23.02
CA LEU A 320 -15.01 -5.46 22.72
C LEU A 320 -16.26 -5.48 21.85
N ILE A 321 -17.24 -4.58 22.10
CA ILE A 321 -18.48 -4.45 21.29
C ILE A 321 -18.14 -4.22 19.81
N VAL A 322 -17.03 -3.56 19.50
CA VAL A 322 -16.62 -3.27 18.11
C VAL A 322 -15.61 -4.27 17.57
N SER A 323 -14.69 -4.75 18.42
CA SER A 323 -13.66 -5.72 17.99
C SER A 323 -14.22 -7.13 17.75
N ILE A 324 -15.24 -7.57 18.52
CA ILE A 324 -15.85 -8.89 18.33
C ILE A 324 -16.50 -9.02 16.94
N PRO A 325 -17.37 -8.09 16.50
CA PRO A 325 -17.84 -8.10 15.12
C PRO A 325 -16.71 -8.11 14.08
N GLY A 326 -15.64 -7.33 14.29
CA GLY A 326 -14.46 -7.37 13.44
C GLY A 326 -13.82 -8.76 13.35
N ALA A 327 -13.67 -9.44 14.47
CA ALA A 327 -13.16 -10.83 14.51
C ALA A 327 -14.10 -11.83 13.82
N VAL A 328 -15.41 -11.65 13.97
CA VAL A 328 -16.42 -12.48 13.26
C VAL A 328 -16.29 -12.29 11.75
N LEU A 329 -16.02 -11.08 11.27
CA LEU A 329 -15.83 -10.82 9.84
C LEU A 329 -14.62 -11.55 9.28
N ILE A 330 -13.51 -11.60 10.02
CA ILE A 330 -12.32 -12.37 9.62
C ILE A 330 -12.69 -13.86 9.52
N TYR A 331 -13.33 -14.41 10.56
CA TYR A 331 -13.70 -15.82 10.61
C TYR A 331 -14.68 -16.21 9.48
N THR A 332 -15.63 -15.33 9.14
CA THR A 332 -16.66 -15.57 8.12
C THR A 332 -16.23 -15.14 6.72
N ASN A 333 -14.95 -14.75 6.51
CA ASN A 333 -14.45 -14.20 5.24
C ASN A 333 -15.30 -13.02 4.71
N GLY A 334 -15.71 -12.11 5.61
CA GLY A 334 -16.47 -10.92 5.27
C GLY A 334 -17.97 -11.15 5.07
N TYR A 335 -18.51 -12.26 5.56
CA TYR A 335 -19.92 -12.60 5.53
C TYR A 335 -20.53 -12.56 4.11
N PRO A 336 -20.07 -13.41 3.16
CA PRO A 336 -20.51 -13.38 1.75
C PRO A 336 -22.01 -13.58 1.59
N SER A 337 -22.64 -14.37 2.48
CA SER A 337 -24.09 -14.69 2.45
C SER A 337 -25.03 -13.49 2.57
N ARG A 338 -24.49 -12.28 2.86
CA ARG A 338 -25.29 -11.04 2.83
C ARG A 338 -25.64 -10.57 1.43
N PHE A 339 -24.95 -11.09 0.40
CA PHE A 339 -25.19 -10.77 -0.98
C PHE A 339 -25.84 -11.94 -1.73
N LYS A 340 -26.50 -11.62 -2.84
CA LYS A 340 -27.01 -12.65 -3.78
C LYS A 340 -25.84 -13.48 -4.33
N PRO A 341 -26.04 -14.78 -4.61
CA PRO A 341 -24.99 -15.66 -5.12
C PRO A 341 -24.27 -15.11 -6.36
N GLU A 342 -24.99 -14.45 -7.27
CA GLU A 342 -24.40 -13.89 -8.50
C GLU A 342 -23.36 -12.80 -8.17
N ILE A 343 -23.65 -11.93 -7.19
CA ILE A 343 -22.73 -10.87 -6.74
C ILE A 343 -21.48 -11.50 -6.10
N VAL A 344 -21.68 -12.54 -5.28
CA VAL A 344 -20.56 -13.25 -4.64
C VAL A 344 -19.67 -13.91 -5.68
N THR A 345 -20.25 -14.51 -6.71
CA THR A 345 -19.50 -15.13 -7.83
C THR A 345 -18.64 -14.10 -8.54
N VAL A 346 -19.17 -12.90 -8.83
CA VAL A 346 -18.42 -11.82 -9.46
C VAL A 346 -17.26 -11.36 -8.56
N PHE A 347 -17.48 -11.15 -7.25
CA PHE A 347 -16.40 -10.79 -6.34
C PHE A 347 -15.33 -11.89 -6.18
N ASN A 348 -15.74 -13.16 -6.22
CA ASN A 348 -14.80 -14.27 -6.11
C ASN A 348 -13.88 -14.39 -7.32
N ALA A 349 -14.24 -13.84 -8.48
CA ALA A 349 -13.36 -13.79 -9.63
C ALA A 349 -12.05 -13.04 -9.35
N ALA A 350 -12.04 -12.09 -8.40
CA ALA A 350 -10.81 -11.44 -7.91
C ALA A 350 -9.89 -12.38 -7.11
N LYS A 351 -10.36 -13.56 -6.71
CA LYS A 351 -9.58 -14.58 -5.98
C LYS A 351 -9.32 -15.83 -6.83
N ASP A 352 -9.81 -15.84 -8.07
CA ASP A 352 -9.67 -16.96 -9.00
C ASP A 352 -8.28 -16.93 -9.67
N LEU A 353 -7.25 -17.05 -8.86
CA LEU A 353 -5.85 -17.12 -9.30
C LEU A 353 -5.45 -18.56 -9.65
N ASN A 354 -4.40 -18.70 -10.45
CA ASN A 354 -3.72 -19.99 -10.57
C ASN A 354 -3.45 -20.56 -9.17
N PRO A 355 -3.97 -21.77 -8.82
CA PRO A 355 -3.86 -22.33 -7.48
C PRO A 355 -2.41 -22.47 -6.97
N ARG A 356 -1.44 -22.58 -7.89
CA ARG A 356 -0.02 -22.73 -7.58
C ARG A 356 0.76 -21.43 -7.76
N TRP A 357 0.07 -20.28 -7.80
CA TRP A 357 0.67 -18.97 -8.04
C TRP A 357 1.89 -18.69 -7.16
N TYR A 358 1.73 -18.81 -5.85
CA TYR A 358 2.80 -18.53 -4.89
C TYR A 358 3.84 -19.64 -4.79
N GLU A 359 3.46 -20.88 -5.07
CA GLU A 359 4.37 -22.03 -5.07
C GLU A 359 5.35 -21.97 -6.23
N CYS A 360 4.87 -21.55 -7.41
CA CYS A 360 5.58 -21.68 -8.67
C CYS A 360 6.27 -20.40 -9.13
N ALA A 361 6.12 -19.30 -8.39
CA ALA A 361 6.88 -18.08 -8.65
C ALA A 361 8.34 -18.30 -8.23
N ALA A 362 9.26 -18.29 -9.17
CA ALA A 362 10.68 -18.19 -8.84
C ALA A 362 10.92 -16.80 -8.24
N GLY A 363 11.24 -16.74 -6.94
CA GLY A 363 11.39 -15.48 -6.24
C GLY A 363 12.60 -14.68 -6.74
N VAL A 364 12.38 -13.67 -7.58
CA VAL A 364 13.46 -12.75 -8.02
C VAL A 364 13.88 -11.82 -6.88
N PHE A 365 12.98 -11.56 -5.96
CA PHE A 365 13.20 -10.64 -4.83
C PHE A 365 13.62 -11.35 -3.53
N ASP A 366 13.34 -12.64 -3.38
CA ASP A 366 13.50 -13.38 -2.11
C ASP A 366 14.72 -14.31 -2.10
N GLN A 367 15.54 -14.30 -3.15
CA GLN A 367 16.69 -15.19 -3.24
C GLN A 367 17.83 -14.76 -2.33
N LYS A 368 18.40 -15.74 -1.64
CA LYS A 368 19.64 -15.55 -0.89
C LYS A 368 20.79 -15.25 -1.86
N PRO A 369 21.70 -14.32 -1.53
CA PRO A 369 22.88 -14.07 -2.34
C PRO A 369 23.65 -15.38 -2.59
N GLY A 370 23.90 -15.70 -3.86
CA GLY A 370 24.62 -16.92 -4.26
C GLY A 370 23.75 -18.13 -4.60
N GLN A 371 22.42 -18.02 -4.58
CA GLN A 371 21.54 -19.08 -5.06
C GLN A 371 21.53 -19.08 -6.59
N SER A 372 22.08 -20.12 -7.20
CA SER A 372 22.24 -20.26 -8.66
C SER A 372 21.12 -21.05 -9.35
N GLU A 373 20.20 -21.65 -8.59
CA GLU A 373 19.10 -22.43 -9.13
C GLU A 373 17.74 -21.81 -8.78
N TYR A 374 16.96 -21.58 -9.83
CA TYR A 374 15.57 -21.13 -9.74
C TYR A 374 14.68 -22.36 -9.86
N SER A 375 13.71 -22.50 -8.97
CA SER A 375 12.71 -23.55 -9.01
C SER A 375 11.66 -23.27 -10.09
N GLY A 376 11.20 -24.30 -10.75
CA GLY A 376 10.04 -24.27 -11.64
C GLY A 376 9.00 -25.27 -11.19
N CYS A 377 7.80 -25.18 -11.76
CA CYS A 377 6.71 -26.11 -11.48
C CYS A 377 6.34 -26.91 -12.71
N VAL A 378 6.06 -28.18 -12.51
CA VAL A 378 5.49 -29.06 -13.54
C VAL A 378 3.98 -29.14 -13.33
N TYR A 379 3.21 -28.86 -14.38
CA TYR A 379 1.76 -29.01 -14.45
C TYR A 379 1.44 -30.29 -15.22
N GLY A 380 0.91 -31.26 -14.52
CA GLY A 380 0.62 -32.60 -15.01
C GLY A 380 1.43 -33.65 -14.24
N ASN A 381 1.24 -34.91 -14.59
CA ASN A 381 1.88 -36.09 -13.96
C ASN A 381 2.13 -37.22 -14.96
N SER A 382 2.21 -36.87 -16.25
CA SER A 382 2.43 -37.86 -17.33
C SER A 382 3.88 -38.33 -17.40
N GLY A 383 4.80 -37.57 -16.82
CA GLY A 383 6.23 -37.78 -16.95
C GLY A 383 6.83 -37.45 -18.35
N LYS A 384 5.96 -36.99 -19.27
CA LYS A 384 6.35 -36.58 -20.62
C LYS A 384 6.20 -35.07 -20.77
N LEU A 385 7.31 -34.35 -20.89
CA LEU A 385 7.29 -32.92 -21.13
C LEU A 385 6.71 -32.62 -22.52
N GLY A 386 5.70 -31.77 -22.59
CA GLY A 386 5.05 -31.35 -23.82
C GLY A 386 5.32 -29.90 -24.20
N ALA A 387 5.56 -29.02 -23.22
CA ALA A 387 5.83 -27.61 -23.45
C ALA A 387 6.51 -26.96 -22.24
N VAL A 388 7.15 -25.82 -22.47
CA VAL A 388 7.66 -24.94 -21.42
C VAL A 388 7.01 -23.58 -21.57
N ILE A 389 6.54 -22.99 -20.47
CA ILE A 389 6.08 -21.60 -20.40
C ILE A 389 7.07 -20.78 -19.57
N ILE A 390 7.46 -19.64 -20.14
CA ILE A 390 8.41 -18.70 -19.51
C ILE A 390 7.84 -17.28 -19.56
N GLY A 391 8.23 -16.46 -18.60
CA GLY A 391 7.80 -15.07 -18.57
C GLY A 391 7.65 -14.52 -17.16
N ASP A 392 6.87 -13.44 -17.08
CA ASP A 392 6.55 -12.79 -15.83
C ASP A 392 5.22 -13.29 -15.22
N SER A 393 4.56 -12.49 -14.40
CA SER A 393 3.29 -12.82 -13.77
C SER A 393 2.16 -13.10 -14.78
N HIS A 394 2.21 -12.52 -15.99
CA HIS A 394 1.25 -12.84 -17.04
C HIS A 394 1.38 -14.30 -17.53
N ALA A 395 2.60 -14.84 -17.58
CA ALA A 395 2.80 -16.26 -17.87
C ALA A 395 2.26 -17.15 -16.74
N MET A 396 2.40 -16.71 -15.49
CA MET A 396 1.82 -17.42 -14.33
C MET A 396 0.29 -17.47 -14.39
N SER A 397 -0.37 -16.45 -14.92
CA SER A 397 -1.83 -16.40 -15.04
C SER A 397 -2.37 -17.35 -16.12
N VAL A 398 -1.62 -17.58 -17.21
CA VAL A 398 -2.12 -18.36 -18.36
C VAL A 398 -1.59 -19.80 -18.45
N VAL A 399 -0.72 -20.22 -17.54
CA VAL A 399 -0.13 -21.59 -17.59
C VAL A 399 -1.18 -22.69 -17.54
N SER A 400 -2.27 -22.50 -16.80
CA SER A 400 -3.41 -23.43 -16.74
C SER A 400 -4.07 -23.65 -18.09
N ALA A 401 -4.23 -22.57 -18.88
CA ALA A 401 -4.78 -22.65 -20.24
C ALA A 401 -3.84 -23.40 -21.19
N LEU A 402 -2.53 -23.16 -21.08
CA LEU A 402 -1.54 -23.90 -21.86
C LEU A 402 -1.57 -25.40 -21.48
N LYS A 403 -1.65 -25.73 -20.18
CA LYS A 403 -1.74 -27.14 -19.75
C LYS A 403 -2.98 -27.83 -20.30
N LEU A 404 -4.13 -27.16 -20.37
CA LEU A 404 -5.34 -27.71 -20.99
C LEU A 404 -5.14 -28.04 -22.49
N SER A 405 -4.23 -27.36 -23.17
CA SER A 405 -3.88 -27.63 -24.58
C SER A 405 -2.91 -28.79 -24.76
N PHE A 406 -2.31 -29.30 -23.66
CA PHE A 406 -1.43 -30.46 -23.63
C PHE A 406 -1.99 -31.54 -22.68
N PRO A 407 -3.16 -32.17 -22.98
CA PRO A 407 -3.82 -33.09 -22.05
C PRO A 407 -2.93 -34.28 -21.67
N ASP A 408 -2.18 -34.84 -22.63
CA ASP A 408 -1.39 -36.06 -22.49
C ASP A 408 0.11 -35.79 -22.16
N SER A 409 0.46 -34.55 -21.88
CA SER A 409 1.84 -34.15 -21.61
C SER A 409 1.90 -33.11 -20.51
N ASP A 410 3.06 -33.02 -19.85
CA ASP A 410 3.29 -32.06 -18.78
C ASP A 410 3.75 -30.70 -19.34
N VAL A 411 3.41 -29.63 -18.65
CA VAL A 411 3.87 -28.27 -18.94
C VAL A 411 4.80 -27.81 -17.82
N LEU A 412 6.00 -27.42 -18.16
CA LEU A 412 6.97 -26.86 -17.23
C LEU A 412 6.85 -25.34 -17.21
N GLN A 413 6.67 -24.77 -16.04
CA GLN A 413 6.63 -23.33 -15.80
C GLN A 413 7.96 -22.84 -15.21
N TRP A 414 8.60 -21.88 -15.88
CA TRP A 414 9.72 -21.08 -15.37
C TRP A 414 9.37 -19.61 -15.47
N THR A 415 8.80 -19.07 -14.40
CA THR A 415 8.30 -17.72 -14.38
C THR A 415 8.67 -17.01 -13.08
N THR A 416 8.69 -15.69 -13.12
CA THR A 416 8.88 -14.87 -11.92
C THR A 416 8.21 -13.52 -12.07
N SER A 417 7.57 -13.03 -11.02
CA SER A 417 6.88 -11.74 -11.04
C SER A 417 7.84 -10.60 -11.38
N ALA A 418 7.35 -9.62 -12.12
CA ALA A 418 8.08 -8.39 -12.46
C ALA A 418 9.45 -8.62 -13.15
N CYS A 419 9.56 -9.64 -14.00
CA CYS A 419 10.78 -9.94 -14.75
C CYS A 419 10.46 -10.40 -16.18
N PRO A 420 10.45 -9.52 -17.16
CA PRO A 420 10.21 -9.88 -18.56
C PRO A 420 11.42 -10.65 -19.13
N ILE A 421 11.16 -11.52 -20.08
CA ILE A 421 12.21 -12.25 -20.79
C ILE A 421 12.91 -11.31 -21.77
N THR A 422 14.07 -10.82 -21.38
CA THR A 422 14.87 -9.86 -22.17
C THR A 422 16.31 -9.80 -21.67
N THR A 423 17.27 -9.61 -22.58
CA THR A 423 18.66 -9.31 -22.20
C THR A 423 18.80 -7.83 -21.81
N GLY A 424 19.83 -7.53 -21.02
CA GLY A 424 20.24 -6.16 -20.70
C GLY A 424 19.40 -5.44 -19.64
N ILE A 425 18.37 -6.07 -19.08
CA ILE A 425 17.58 -5.48 -17.99
C ILE A 425 18.39 -5.41 -16.69
N GLN A 426 18.36 -4.26 -16.05
CA GLN A 426 19.00 -3.99 -14.77
C GLN A 426 18.05 -3.15 -13.90
N SER A 427 18.26 -3.14 -12.59
CA SER A 427 17.53 -2.26 -11.68
C SER A 427 18.42 -1.77 -10.55
N THR A 428 18.17 -0.56 -10.09
CA THR A 428 18.77 -0.01 -8.88
C THR A 428 18.15 -0.57 -7.60
N MET A 429 17.07 -1.35 -7.73
CA MET A 429 16.43 -2.01 -6.59
C MET A 429 17.32 -3.11 -6.04
N LYS A 430 17.45 -3.10 -4.71
CA LYS A 430 18.22 -4.13 -4.00
C LYS A 430 17.56 -5.51 -4.20
N ASN A 431 18.40 -6.52 -4.46
CA ASN A 431 17.97 -7.91 -4.68
C ASN A 431 17.14 -8.17 -5.94
N TYR A 432 17.08 -7.25 -6.91
CA TYR A 432 16.44 -7.51 -8.19
C TYR A 432 17.35 -8.34 -9.09
N GLN A 433 17.05 -9.61 -9.25
CA GLN A 433 17.91 -10.60 -9.96
C GLN A 433 17.36 -11.02 -11.33
N CYS A 434 16.57 -10.17 -11.98
CA CYS A 434 15.95 -10.50 -13.27
C CYS A 434 16.98 -10.83 -14.37
N SER A 435 18.09 -10.12 -14.43
CA SER A 435 19.15 -10.42 -15.40
C SER A 435 19.75 -11.82 -15.20
N GLN A 436 19.99 -12.21 -13.94
CA GLN A 436 20.50 -13.53 -13.59
C GLN A 436 19.46 -14.62 -13.92
N PHE A 437 18.20 -14.39 -13.61
CA PHE A 437 17.11 -15.29 -13.96
C PHE A 437 17.03 -15.51 -15.47
N ASN A 438 17.05 -14.46 -16.27
CA ASN A 438 17.00 -14.54 -17.72
C ASN A 438 18.22 -15.32 -18.30
N SER A 439 19.42 -15.07 -17.77
CA SER A 439 20.62 -15.81 -18.17
C SER A 439 20.53 -17.30 -17.83
N TRP A 440 20.10 -17.61 -16.60
CA TRP A 440 19.87 -18.98 -16.16
C TRP A 440 18.82 -19.69 -17.02
N LEU A 441 17.73 -19.02 -17.33
CA LEU A 441 16.63 -19.55 -18.12
C LEU A 441 17.09 -19.93 -19.54
N ILE A 442 17.83 -19.04 -20.22
CA ILE A 442 18.37 -19.29 -21.55
C ILE A 442 19.31 -20.51 -21.52
N GLU A 443 20.17 -20.63 -20.51
CA GLU A 443 21.06 -21.78 -20.38
C GLU A 443 20.34 -23.09 -20.04
N LYS A 444 19.27 -23.02 -19.24
CA LYS A 444 18.45 -24.22 -18.93
C LYS A 444 17.66 -24.68 -20.14
N THR A 445 17.12 -23.78 -20.95
CA THR A 445 16.40 -24.17 -22.17
C THR A 445 17.29 -24.91 -23.18
N LYS A 446 18.58 -24.57 -23.31
CA LYS A 446 19.53 -25.30 -24.18
C LYS A 446 19.67 -26.77 -23.81
N LYS A 447 19.34 -27.17 -22.59
CA LYS A 447 19.41 -28.55 -22.10
C LYS A 447 18.13 -29.35 -22.32
N LEU A 448 17.07 -28.71 -22.80
CA LEU A 448 15.82 -29.38 -23.14
C LEU A 448 15.90 -30.05 -24.51
N PRO A 449 15.13 -31.11 -24.75
CA PRO A 449 14.97 -31.67 -26.11
C PRO A 449 14.49 -30.61 -27.09
N ASN A 450 15.05 -30.56 -28.30
CA ASN A 450 14.75 -29.50 -29.29
C ASN A 450 13.33 -29.51 -29.81
N ASP A 451 12.58 -30.61 -29.65
CA ASP A 451 11.19 -30.76 -30.03
C ASP A 451 10.21 -30.14 -29.02
N ILE A 452 10.69 -29.72 -27.86
CA ILE A 452 9.83 -29.07 -26.85
C ILE A 452 9.61 -27.61 -27.20
N PRO A 453 8.36 -27.17 -27.47
CA PRO A 453 8.05 -25.78 -27.75
C PRO A 453 8.12 -24.91 -26.49
N ILE A 454 8.55 -23.65 -26.66
CA ILE A 454 8.63 -22.64 -25.61
C ILE A 454 7.55 -21.58 -25.86
N TYR A 455 6.74 -21.31 -24.84
CA TYR A 455 5.74 -20.26 -24.84
C TYR A 455 6.20 -19.09 -23.98
N ILE A 456 6.26 -17.89 -24.55
CA ILE A 456 6.70 -16.66 -23.87
C ILE A 456 5.49 -15.76 -23.64
N VAL A 457 5.26 -15.37 -22.40
CA VAL A 457 4.17 -14.45 -22.03
C VAL A 457 4.68 -13.41 -21.04
N ASN A 458 4.57 -12.12 -21.40
CA ASN A 458 5.09 -11.03 -20.56
C ASN A 458 4.22 -9.77 -20.66
N ARG A 459 4.20 -8.98 -19.58
CA ARG A 459 3.68 -7.62 -19.53
C ARG A 459 4.76 -6.61 -19.95
N TYR A 460 5.24 -6.68 -21.18
CA TYR A 460 6.34 -5.82 -21.65
C TYR A 460 6.03 -4.32 -21.59
N SER A 461 4.77 -3.91 -21.83
CA SER A 461 4.38 -2.50 -21.85
C SER A 461 4.51 -1.83 -20.47
N LEU A 462 4.44 -2.57 -19.38
CA LEU A 462 4.74 -2.09 -18.04
C LEU A 462 6.14 -1.44 -17.98
N TYR A 463 7.14 -2.11 -18.57
CA TYR A 463 8.55 -1.67 -18.52
C TYR A 463 8.87 -0.56 -19.50
N LEU A 464 8.02 -0.34 -20.51
CA LEU A 464 8.18 0.74 -21.48
C LEU A 464 7.48 2.03 -21.04
N SER A 465 6.24 1.90 -20.55
CA SER A 465 5.31 3.01 -20.34
C SER A 465 4.84 3.17 -18.90
N GLY A 466 5.31 2.31 -17.99
CA GLY A 466 4.78 2.24 -16.63
C GLY A 466 3.43 1.49 -16.54
N PRO A 467 2.83 1.43 -15.35
CA PRO A 467 1.53 0.79 -15.14
C PRO A 467 0.41 1.54 -15.88
N ASN A 468 -0.63 0.82 -16.32
CA ASN A 468 -1.82 1.42 -16.94
C ASN A 468 -2.82 1.92 -15.89
N GLU A 469 -2.77 1.34 -14.73
CA GLU A 469 -3.49 1.71 -13.52
C GLU A 469 -2.68 2.69 -12.66
N HIS A 470 -3.34 3.36 -11.72
CA HIS A 470 -2.68 4.24 -10.74
C HIS A 470 -2.01 3.43 -9.62
N ASN A 471 -0.90 2.78 -9.92
CA ASN A 471 -0.09 2.04 -8.95
C ASN A 471 1.29 2.67 -8.80
N LYS A 472 1.47 3.45 -7.72
CA LYS A 472 2.74 4.17 -7.48
C LYS A 472 3.91 3.22 -7.25
N GLU A 473 3.74 2.14 -6.50
CA GLU A 473 4.82 1.20 -6.21
C GLU A 473 5.35 0.54 -7.49
N GLN A 474 4.44 0.18 -8.39
CA GLN A 474 4.79 -0.41 -9.67
C GLN A 474 5.42 0.63 -10.62
N ALA A 475 4.97 1.89 -10.57
CA ALA A 475 5.60 2.99 -11.28
C ALA A 475 7.04 3.24 -10.79
N ASP A 476 7.27 3.26 -9.49
CA ASP A 476 8.61 3.44 -8.91
C ASP A 476 9.55 2.27 -9.25
N ARG A 477 9.04 1.04 -9.27
CA ARG A 477 9.80 -0.15 -9.70
C ARG A 477 10.21 -0.05 -11.17
N THR A 478 9.30 0.34 -12.05
CA THR A 478 9.61 0.51 -13.48
C THR A 478 10.57 1.67 -13.72
N ALA A 479 10.40 2.78 -13.04
CA ALA A 479 11.30 3.92 -13.12
C ALA A 479 12.72 3.59 -12.62
N SER A 480 12.87 2.62 -11.72
CA SER A 480 14.19 2.15 -11.25
C SER A 480 14.85 1.12 -12.18
N THR A 481 14.20 0.67 -13.24
CA THR A 481 14.78 -0.23 -14.24
C THR A 481 15.57 0.51 -15.30
N SER A 482 16.59 -0.14 -15.84
CA SER A 482 17.40 0.34 -16.95
C SER A 482 17.69 -0.79 -17.93
N PHE A 483 17.99 -0.45 -19.16
CA PHE A 483 18.47 -1.39 -20.18
C PHE A 483 19.84 -0.93 -20.67
N GLY A 484 20.87 -1.74 -20.42
CA GLY A 484 22.23 -1.43 -20.82
C GLY A 484 22.72 -0.06 -20.34
N GLY A 485 22.31 0.36 -19.11
CA GLY A 485 22.69 1.64 -18.49
C GLY A 485 21.88 2.86 -18.93
N SER A 486 20.87 2.72 -19.81
CA SER A 486 19.96 3.82 -20.18
C SER A 486 18.81 3.95 -19.17
N ASN A 487 18.41 5.18 -18.91
CA ASN A 487 17.35 5.48 -17.94
C ASN A 487 15.95 5.29 -18.52
N PHE A 488 15.01 4.85 -17.67
CA PHE A 488 13.59 4.72 -17.99
C PHE A 488 13.01 5.97 -18.68
N GLY A 489 12.14 5.76 -19.66
CA GLY A 489 11.44 6.81 -20.38
C GLY A 489 12.24 7.50 -21.50
N THR A 490 13.50 7.11 -21.73
CA THR A 490 14.29 7.64 -22.85
C THR A 490 14.13 6.80 -24.12
N ALA A 491 14.31 7.42 -25.29
CA ALA A 491 14.32 6.71 -26.58
C ALA A 491 15.43 5.63 -26.63
N GLU A 492 16.58 5.91 -26.02
CA GLU A 492 17.68 4.96 -25.90
C GLU A 492 17.27 3.72 -25.09
N PHE A 493 16.58 3.92 -23.97
CA PHE A 493 16.01 2.85 -23.16
C PHE A 493 15.09 1.95 -23.99
N ALA A 494 14.12 2.56 -24.72
CA ALA A 494 13.18 1.83 -25.54
C ALA A 494 13.89 0.99 -26.63
N MET A 495 14.89 1.56 -27.31
CA MET A 495 15.65 0.85 -28.35
C MET A 495 16.51 -0.28 -27.79
N LYS A 496 17.13 -0.11 -26.63
CA LYS A 496 17.89 -1.19 -25.95
C LYS A 496 16.97 -2.28 -25.47
N MET A 497 15.79 -1.94 -24.92
CA MET A 497 14.76 -2.91 -24.56
C MET A 497 14.31 -3.73 -25.79
N ARG A 498 13.99 -3.06 -26.91
CA ARG A 498 13.65 -3.72 -28.19
C ARG A 498 14.72 -4.71 -28.61
N ARG A 499 15.99 -4.30 -28.57
CA ARG A 499 17.12 -5.18 -28.91
C ARG A 499 17.18 -6.39 -27.98
N GLY A 500 17.09 -6.19 -26.66
CA GLY A 500 17.12 -7.27 -25.68
C GLY A 500 15.99 -8.28 -25.84
N MET A 501 14.78 -7.80 -26.15
CA MET A 501 13.63 -8.66 -26.44
C MET A 501 13.86 -9.53 -27.67
N ILE A 502 14.35 -8.94 -28.78
CA ILE A 502 14.64 -9.67 -30.02
C ILE A 502 15.78 -10.68 -29.80
N GLU A 503 16.88 -10.27 -29.20
CA GLU A 503 18.04 -11.14 -28.90
C GLU A 503 17.64 -12.34 -28.07
N SER A 504 16.91 -12.14 -26.95
CA SER A 504 16.46 -13.23 -26.09
C SER A 504 15.55 -14.20 -26.83
N SER A 505 14.60 -13.68 -27.59
CA SER A 505 13.64 -14.48 -28.34
C SER A 505 14.31 -15.28 -29.45
N CYS A 506 15.25 -14.66 -30.17
CA CYS A 506 16.01 -15.33 -31.24
C CYS A 506 16.98 -16.37 -30.68
N GLU A 507 17.56 -16.15 -29.51
CA GLU A 507 18.45 -17.16 -28.88
C GLU A 507 17.68 -18.44 -28.52
N LEU A 508 16.46 -18.28 -27.98
CA LEU A 508 15.57 -19.39 -27.68
C LEU A 508 15.11 -20.12 -28.99
N ALA A 509 14.85 -19.36 -30.03
CA ALA A 509 14.38 -19.89 -31.32
C ALA A 509 15.45 -20.68 -32.09
N LYS A 510 16.73 -20.61 -31.70
CA LYS A 510 17.79 -21.43 -32.32
C LYS A 510 17.59 -22.93 -32.12
N ASN A 511 17.05 -23.33 -30.96
CA ASN A 511 16.96 -24.74 -30.58
C ASN A 511 15.51 -25.21 -30.39
N HIS A 512 14.53 -24.27 -30.27
CA HIS A 512 13.17 -24.60 -29.96
C HIS A 512 12.18 -23.82 -30.85
N LYS A 513 11.02 -24.40 -31.08
CA LYS A 513 9.89 -23.62 -31.60
C LYS A 513 9.41 -22.66 -30.53
N VAL A 514 9.42 -21.37 -30.83
CA VAL A 514 9.02 -20.31 -29.90
C VAL A 514 7.68 -19.72 -30.28
N HIS A 515 6.78 -19.67 -29.34
CA HIS A 515 5.47 -19.01 -29.43
C HIS A 515 5.42 -17.82 -28.45
N MET A 516 4.97 -16.68 -28.91
CA MET A 516 4.81 -15.50 -28.05
C MET A 516 3.35 -15.09 -28.03
N LEU A 517 2.78 -15.02 -26.83
CA LEU A 517 1.48 -14.38 -26.64
C LEU A 517 1.66 -12.87 -26.76
N LEU A 518 0.88 -12.23 -27.64
CA LEU A 518 0.81 -10.77 -27.70
C LEU A 518 0.29 -10.23 -26.37
N PRO A 519 0.53 -8.95 -26.05
CA PRO A 519 0.12 -8.37 -24.78
C PRO A 519 -1.36 -8.63 -24.46
N ILE A 520 -1.64 -9.12 -23.26
CA ILE A 520 -3.00 -9.20 -22.73
C ILE A 520 -3.49 -7.76 -22.53
N PRO A 521 -4.74 -7.41 -22.88
CA PRO A 521 -5.27 -6.07 -22.65
C PRO A 521 -5.18 -5.70 -21.17
N GLU A 522 -4.52 -4.57 -20.88
CA GLU A 522 -4.37 -4.03 -19.53
C GLU A 522 -5.51 -3.02 -19.27
N LEU A 523 -6.37 -3.31 -18.33
CA LEU A 523 -7.44 -2.42 -17.92
C LEU A 523 -6.90 -1.31 -17.01
N LYS A 524 -7.75 -0.33 -16.67
CA LYS A 524 -7.40 0.76 -15.73
C LYS A 524 -8.01 0.51 -14.35
N LEU A 525 -8.91 -0.46 -14.24
CA LEU A 525 -9.72 -0.73 -13.06
C LEU A 525 -9.92 -2.24 -12.88
N GLU A 526 -9.97 -2.69 -11.65
CA GLU A 526 -10.23 -4.08 -11.26
C GLU A 526 -11.68 -4.50 -11.62
N SER A 527 -11.84 -5.32 -12.64
CA SER A 527 -13.16 -5.68 -13.22
C SER A 527 -14.10 -6.29 -12.22
N ALA A 528 -13.68 -7.34 -11.51
CA ALA A 528 -14.51 -8.04 -10.55
C ALA A 528 -15.02 -7.12 -9.44
N LYS A 529 -14.18 -6.18 -8.99
CA LYS A 529 -14.49 -5.21 -7.95
C LYS A 529 -15.51 -4.17 -8.39
N ILE A 530 -15.31 -3.57 -9.57
CA ILE A 530 -16.22 -2.56 -10.12
C ILE A 530 -17.59 -3.18 -10.46
N MET A 531 -17.59 -4.33 -11.12
CA MET A 531 -18.81 -5.03 -11.45
C MET A 531 -19.59 -5.43 -10.19
N GLY A 532 -18.95 -6.09 -9.25
CA GLY A 532 -19.58 -6.50 -7.99
C GLY A 532 -20.15 -5.33 -7.20
N ARG A 533 -19.39 -4.22 -7.08
CA ARG A 533 -19.88 -3.00 -6.42
C ARG A 533 -21.09 -2.42 -7.12
N SER A 534 -21.10 -2.34 -8.44
CA SER A 534 -22.25 -1.82 -9.19
C SER A 534 -23.50 -2.69 -9.01
N MET A 535 -23.32 -4.02 -8.95
CA MET A 535 -24.41 -4.97 -8.74
C MET A 535 -25.06 -4.84 -7.35
N ILE A 536 -24.31 -4.41 -6.32
CA ILE A 536 -24.88 -4.11 -4.98
C ILE A 536 -25.99 -3.06 -5.10
N PHE A 537 -25.82 -2.10 -6.00
CA PHE A 537 -26.79 -1.00 -6.24
C PHE A 537 -27.79 -1.31 -7.37
N GLY A 538 -27.84 -2.55 -7.85
CA GLY A 538 -28.75 -2.97 -8.94
C GLY A 538 -28.32 -2.50 -10.33
N ASN A 539 -27.06 -2.02 -10.48
CA ASN A 539 -26.48 -1.62 -11.75
C ASN A 539 -25.56 -2.74 -12.30
N HIS A 540 -25.27 -2.70 -13.60
CA HIS A 540 -24.37 -3.63 -14.27
C HIS A 540 -23.27 -2.88 -15.02
N GLN A 541 -22.41 -2.19 -14.25
CA GLN A 541 -21.26 -1.48 -14.82
C GLN A 541 -20.20 -2.50 -15.25
N ARG A 542 -19.75 -2.40 -16.51
CA ARG A 542 -18.66 -3.21 -17.07
C ARG A 542 -17.41 -2.37 -17.21
N THR A 543 -16.25 -2.99 -17.10
CA THR A 543 -14.96 -2.37 -17.37
C THR A 543 -14.47 -2.72 -18.76
N SER A 544 -13.78 -1.81 -19.43
CA SER A 544 -13.17 -2.06 -20.73
C SER A 544 -12.22 -0.94 -21.11
N ILE A 545 -11.33 -1.24 -22.05
CA ILE A 545 -10.57 -0.24 -22.84
C ILE A 545 -11.01 -0.35 -24.30
N SER A 546 -10.88 0.72 -25.09
CA SER A 546 -11.08 0.63 -26.53
C SER A 546 -9.93 -0.14 -27.18
N THR A 547 -10.18 -0.75 -28.35
CA THR A 547 -9.09 -1.36 -29.13
C THR A 547 -8.04 -0.34 -29.54
N GLN A 548 -8.42 0.94 -29.72
CA GLN A 548 -7.45 2.01 -30.00
C GLN A 548 -6.52 2.22 -28.79
N GLU A 549 -7.06 2.33 -27.57
CA GLU A 549 -6.23 2.45 -26.34
C GLU A 549 -5.30 1.24 -26.19
N TYR A 550 -5.76 0.03 -26.51
CA TYR A 550 -4.91 -1.16 -26.54
C TYR A 550 -3.75 -1.00 -27.52
N PHE A 551 -4.02 -0.62 -28.78
CA PHE A 551 -2.97 -0.46 -29.79
C PHE A 551 -2.02 0.68 -29.44
N ASP A 552 -2.52 1.84 -28.99
CA ASP A 552 -1.70 2.97 -28.60
C ASP A 552 -0.70 2.59 -27.49
N ARG A 553 -1.18 1.85 -26.46
CA ARG A 553 -0.33 1.40 -25.36
C ARG A 553 0.70 0.38 -25.78
N HIS A 554 0.33 -0.55 -26.66
CA HIS A 554 1.17 -1.70 -27.01
C HIS A 554 1.90 -1.56 -28.33
N GLN A 555 1.73 -0.48 -29.10
CA GLN A 555 2.27 -0.31 -30.44
C GLN A 555 3.74 -0.67 -30.55
N PHE A 556 4.59 -0.09 -29.73
CA PHE A 556 6.04 -0.32 -29.75
C PHE A 556 6.39 -1.80 -29.48
N ILE A 557 5.66 -2.44 -28.57
CA ILE A 557 5.86 -3.85 -28.23
C ILE A 557 5.38 -4.73 -29.38
N LEU A 558 4.20 -4.47 -29.94
CA LEU A 558 3.66 -5.21 -31.08
C LEU A 558 4.60 -5.14 -32.29
N GLU A 559 5.15 -3.96 -32.62
CA GLU A 559 6.17 -3.80 -33.66
C GLU A 559 7.42 -4.63 -33.34
N THR A 560 7.89 -4.60 -32.09
CA THR A 560 9.08 -5.36 -31.65
C THR A 560 8.86 -6.87 -31.80
N LEU A 561 7.72 -7.38 -31.37
CA LEU A 561 7.36 -8.81 -31.48
C LEU A 561 7.21 -9.23 -32.95
N ASN A 562 6.65 -8.39 -33.81
CA ASN A 562 6.58 -8.64 -35.25
C ASN A 562 7.96 -8.69 -35.92
N ILE A 563 8.90 -7.84 -35.47
CA ILE A 563 10.30 -7.90 -35.94
C ILE A 563 10.93 -9.23 -35.51
N ALA A 564 10.80 -9.62 -34.24
CA ALA A 564 11.33 -10.89 -33.72
C ALA A 564 10.72 -12.09 -34.46
N ALA A 565 9.41 -12.08 -34.73
CA ALA A 565 8.73 -13.11 -35.47
C ALA A 565 9.31 -13.29 -36.88
N LYS A 566 9.51 -12.20 -37.61
CA LYS A 566 10.08 -12.23 -38.97
C LYS A 566 11.54 -12.65 -39.00
N GLN A 567 12.34 -12.21 -38.02
CA GLN A 567 13.78 -12.50 -37.98
C GLN A 567 14.11 -13.92 -37.52
N CYS A 568 13.31 -14.45 -36.60
CA CYS A 568 13.66 -15.68 -35.88
C CYS A 568 12.61 -16.80 -36.02
N GLY A 569 11.61 -16.62 -36.87
CA GLY A 569 10.58 -17.65 -37.12
C GLY A 569 9.65 -17.90 -35.92
N ILE A 570 9.42 -16.89 -35.09
CA ILE A 570 8.57 -17.00 -33.90
C ILE A 570 7.10 -16.89 -34.29
N THR A 571 6.25 -17.75 -33.71
CA THR A 571 4.81 -17.70 -33.91
C THR A 571 4.17 -16.77 -32.90
N LEU A 572 3.39 -15.79 -33.37
CA LEU A 572 2.61 -14.88 -32.51
C LEU A 572 1.21 -15.43 -32.29
N ILE A 573 0.75 -15.37 -31.04
CA ILE A 573 -0.61 -15.76 -30.61
C ILE A 573 -1.33 -14.52 -30.14
N ASP A 574 -2.47 -14.19 -30.75
CA ASP A 574 -3.19 -12.94 -30.46
C ASP A 574 -4.39 -13.17 -29.52
N PRO A 575 -4.29 -12.75 -28.24
CA PRO A 575 -5.38 -12.89 -27.27
C PRO A 575 -6.55 -11.93 -27.54
N THR A 576 -6.34 -10.86 -28.32
CA THR A 576 -7.38 -9.87 -28.59
C THR A 576 -8.55 -10.46 -29.37
N THR A 577 -8.31 -11.50 -30.16
CA THR A 577 -9.34 -12.24 -30.91
C THR A 577 -10.42 -12.86 -30.01
N ILE A 578 -10.07 -13.12 -28.74
CA ILE A 578 -10.98 -13.65 -27.71
C ILE A 578 -11.44 -12.52 -26.76
N LEU A 579 -10.51 -11.71 -26.28
CA LEU A 579 -10.76 -10.75 -25.20
C LEU A 579 -11.36 -9.42 -25.70
N CYS A 580 -11.23 -9.12 -27.01
CA CYS A 580 -11.75 -7.88 -27.57
C CYS A 580 -12.90 -8.16 -28.53
N ARG A 581 -14.03 -7.48 -28.37
CA ARG A 581 -15.23 -7.59 -29.21
C ARG A 581 -15.81 -6.20 -29.44
N THR A 582 -16.36 -5.97 -30.62
CA THR A 582 -17.06 -4.70 -30.98
C THR A 582 -16.24 -3.44 -30.71
N GLY A 583 -14.93 -3.47 -31.01
CA GLY A 583 -14.05 -2.33 -30.87
C GLY A 583 -13.59 -2.03 -29.41
N ARG A 584 -13.83 -2.96 -28.47
CA ARG A 584 -13.43 -2.84 -27.07
C ARG A 584 -12.88 -4.16 -26.55
N CYS A 585 -11.86 -4.07 -25.66
CA CYS A 585 -11.38 -5.19 -24.88
C CYS A 585 -12.04 -5.13 -23.49
N TRP A 586 -12.83 -6.17 -23.21
CA TRP A 586 -13.73 -6.18 -22.06
C TRP A 586 -13.09 -6.86 -20.85
N GLY A 587 -13.39 -6.35 -19.66
CA GLY A 587 -12.99 -6.95 -18.39
C GLY A 587 -13.83 -8.15 -17.98
N ASP A 588 -14.90 -8.44 -18.75
CA ASP A 588 -15.78 -9.59 -18.55
C ASP A 588 -16.18 -10.19 -19.90
N ILE A 589 -16.55 -11.45 -19.90
CA ILE A 589 -17.22 -12.13 -21.01
C ILE A 589 -18.52 -12.70 -20.49
N ASP A 590 -19.60 -12.31 -21.13
CA ASP A 590 -20.98 -12.73 -20.80
C ASP A 590 -21.31 -12.52 -19.29
N GLY A 591 -20.87 -11.41 -18.72
CA GLY A 591 -21.11 -11.03 -17.32
C GLY A 591 -20.16 -11.68 -16.31
N SER A 592 -19.24 -12.53 -16.74
CA SER A 592 -18.24 -13.17 -15.88
C SER A 592 -16.90 -12.43 -16.01
N PRO A 593 -16.34 -11.87 -14.93
CA PRO A 593 -15.04 -11.22 -14.97
C PRO A 593 -13.95 -12.18 -15.44
N VAL A 594 -13.06 -11.71 -16.33
CA VAL A 594 -11.96 -12.51 -16.89
C VAL A 594 -10.60 -12.13 -16.30
N TYR A 595 -10.55 -11.15 -15.40
CA TYR A 595 -9.36 -10.70 -14.69
C TYR A 595 -9.56 -10.83 -13.18
N PHE A 596 -8.49 -11.17 -12.46
CA PHE A 596 -8.54 -11.14 -10.99
C PHE A 596 -8.16 -9.76 -10.42
N ASP A 597 -7.39 -8.98 -11.15
CA ASP A 597 -7.10 -7.57 -10.90
C ASP A 597 -7.43 -6.71 -12.13
N ASP A 598 -6.57 -5.81 -12.55
CA ASP A 598 -6.76 -4.94 -13.72
C ASP A 598 -6.01 -5.40 -14.97
N ASP A 599 -5.06 -6.34 -14.85
CA ASP A 599 -4.21 -6.76 -15.97
C ASP A 599 -3.95 -8.28 -16.06
N HIS A 600 -4.11 -9.02 -14.96
CA HIS A 600 -3.90 -10.45 -14.96
C HIS A 600 -5.20 -11.23 -15.17
N LEU A 601 -5.19 -12.15 -16.11
CA LEU A 601 -6.33 -13.05 -16.30
C LEU A 601 -6.51 -13.98 -15.10
N ASN A 602 -7.75 -14.14 -14.65
CA ASN A 602 -8.10 -15.18 -13.68
C ASN A 602 -8.15 -16.56 -14.37
N VAL A 603 -8.37 -17.65 -13.63
CA VAL A 603 -8.37 -19.01 -14.18
C VAL A 603 -9.43 -19.16 -15.27
N PHE A 604 -10.62 -18.58 -15.08
CA PHE A 604 -11.68 -18.57 -16.10
C PHE A 604 -11.23 -17.81 -17.36
N GLY A 605 -10.74 -16.57 -17.22
CA GLY A 605 -10.28 -15.76 -18.35
C GLY A 605 -9.12 -16.41 -19.10
N ALA A 606 -8.16 -17.00 -18.37
CA ALA A 606 -7.08 -17.76 -18.97
C ALA A 606 -7.60 -18.96 -19.76
N SER A 607 -8.58 -19.71 -19.23
CA SER A 607 -9.15 -20.89 -19.90
C SER A 607 -9.75 -20.57 -21.29
N LEU A 608 -10.24 -19.36 -21.48
CA LEU A 608 -10.77 -18.89 -22.77
C LEU A 608 -9.69 -18.80 -23.85
N LEU A 609 -8.40 -18.70 -23.48
CA LEU A 609 -7.28 -18.69 -24.44
C LEU A 609 -6.85 -20.11 -24.89
N THR A 610 -7.35 -21.17 -24.25
CA THR A 610 -7.01 -22.56 -24.60
C THR A 610 -7.20 -22.87 -26.10
N PRO A 611 -8.26 -22.43 -26.79
CA PRO A 611 -8.41 -22.68 -28.22
C PRO A 611 -7.27 -22.11 -29.07
N LEU A 612 -6.72 -20.94 -28.70
CA LEU A 612 -5.61 -20.31 -29.43
C LEU A 612 -4.34 -21.15 -29.34
N PHE A 613 -4.00 -21.65 -28.16
CA PHE A 613 -2.87 -22.56 -27.96
C PHE A 613 -3.09 -23.87 -28.71
N THR A 614 -4.29 -24.45 -28.62
CA THR A 614 -4.61 -25.72 -29.29
C THR A 614 -4.54 -25.58 -30.82
N GLU A 615 -5.03 -24.47 -31.38
CA GLU A 615 -4.95 -24.22 -32.82
C GLU A 615 -3.51 -24.07 -33.30
N THR A 616 -2.68 -23.37 -32.54
CA THR A 616 -1.24 -23.22 -32.81
C THR A 616 -0.55 -24.58 -32.86
N ILE A 617 -0.82 -25.45 -31.88
CA ILE A 617 -0.27 -26.81 -31.83
C ILE A 617 -0.73 -27.65 -33.04
N LYS A 618 -2.02 -27.54 -33.45
CA LYS A 618 -2.54 -28.27 -34.61
C LYS A 618 -1.89 -27.80 -35.91
N LYS A 619 -1.71 -26.49 -36.12
CA LYS A 619 -1.03 -25.93 -37.30
C LYS A 619 0.41 -26.44 -37.41
N GLU A 620 1.13 -26.53 -36.30
CA GLU A 620 2.48 -27.05 -36.28
C GLU A 620 2.56 -28.54 -36.64
N LYS A 621 1.68 -29.34 -36.03
CA LYS A 621 1.63 -30.77 -36.34
C LYS A 621 1.28 -31.03 -37.83
N ALA A 622 0.45 -30.16 -38.43
CA ALA A 622 0.14 -30.23 -39.84
C ALA A 622 1.30 -29.82 -40.77
N ALA A 623 2.09 -28.82 -40.36
CA ALA A 623 3.27 -28.35 -41.09
C ALA A 623 4.47 -29.33 -41.05
N ASN A 624 4.49 -30.21 -40.06
CA ASN A 624 5.55 -31.23 -39.88
C ASN A 624 5.18 -32.59 -40.52
N ARG A 625 3.96 -32.73 -41.04
CA ARG A 625 3.51 -33.87 -41.88
C ARG A 625 3.69 -33.57 -43.34
#